data_3687f2ed35507ea919b9fae295a69623
#
_entry.id   3687f2ed35507ea919b9fae295a69623
#
_cell.length_a   1.000
_cell.length_b   1.000
_cell.length_c   1.000
_cell.angle_alpha   90.00
_cell.angle_beta   90.00
_cell.angle_gamma   90.00
#
_symmetry.space_group_name_H-M   'P 1'
#
loop_
_entity.id
_entity.type
_entity.pdbx_description
1 polymer ?
#
loop_
_entity_poly.entity_id
_entity_poly.type
_entity_poly.pdbx_seq_one_letter_code
_entity_poly.pdbx_strand_id
1 'polypeptide(L)'
;MNFKKVELADAELLKPFLTEAGELTCEISFINLLLWEPLYNNCYCIENGILYLKSYSDYVETYSLPFGDIKKGMQRLTECSDGHYPIIWAQAGRRFDEFKSLYGDRYEITESRNEFDYIYNTCDLINLSGKKYHSKRNHISAFSKQFDWHYEDITSDNIDAVKKCAEIWYSQNSAHTDEELKTEMHGVNLMLDNMEKLDIKGGAIIADNKAVAFTLGSPVNNSVYDIHIEKAIEGYETAYTVINREFAARNLSSYKYINREDDLGLEGLRKSKLSYHPEILLPKYICTEKENI
;
A
#
# COMPACT_ATOMS: atom_id res chain seq x y z
N MET A 1 -22.27 -9.49 -14.72
CA MET A 1 -21.78 -9.04 -13.39
C MET A 1 -22.11 -7.55 -13.20
N ASN A 2 -22.53 -7.15 -11.99
CA ASN A 2 -22.84 -5.74 -11.70
C ASN A 2 -21.75 -5.17 -10.77
N PHE A 3 -20.84 -4.42 -11.32
CA PHE A 3 -19.74 -3.77 -10.58
C PHE A 3 -20.21 -2.45 -9.98
N LYS A 4 -19.80 -2.19 -8.73
CA LYS A 4 -20.01 -0.95 -7.99
C LYS A 4 -18.65 -0.34 -7.66
N LYS A 5 -18.57 0.97 -7.61
CA LYS A 5 -17.40 1.67 -7.09
C LYS A 5 -17.14 1.32 -5.63
N VAL A 6 -15.87 1.30 -5.25
CA VAL A 6 -15.50 1.11 -3.85
C VAL A 6 -15.76 2.41 -3.08
N GLU A 7 -16.54 2.33 -2.03
CA GLU A 7 -16.88 3.45 -1.17
C GLU A 7 -16.54 3.15 0.28
N LEU A 8 -16.39 4.18 1.09
CA LEU A 8 -16.08 4.08 2.52
C LEU A 8 -17.05 3.16 3.29
N ALA A 9 -18.31 3.12 2.85
CA ALA A 9 -19.34 2.28 3.48
C ALA A 9 -19.14 0.78 3.24
N ASP A 10 -18.32 0.39 2.26
CA ASP A 10 -18.12 -1.01 1.88
C ASP A 10 -17.05 -1.73 2.72
N ALA A 11 -16.40 -1.02 3.67
CA ALA A 11 -15.31 -1.55 4.47
C ALA A 11 -15.67 -2.88 5.17
N GLU A 12 -16.79 -2.92 5.88
CA GLU A 12 -17.25 -4.11 6.62
C GLU A 12 -17.58 -5.29 5.68
N LEU A 13 -18.01 -4.98 4.46
CA LEU A 13 -18.37 -5.99 3.46
C LEU A 13 -17.12 -6.60 2.79
N LEU A 14 -16.13 -5.78 2.44
CA LEU A 14 -14.98 -6.20 1.63
C LEU A 14 -13.79 -6.73 2.45
N LYS A 15 -13.50 -6.12 3.61
CA LYS A 15 -12.37 -6.53 4.46
C LYS A 15 -12.29 -8.04 4.74
N PRO A 16 -13.39 -8.77 5.04
CA PRO A 16 -13.30 -10.21 5.28
C PRO A 16 -12.71 -10.98 4.10
N PHE A 17 -13.14 -10.72 2.87
CA PHE A 17 -12.61 -11.38 1.66
C PHE A 17 -11.12 -11.10 1.46
N LEU A 18 -10.73 -9.84 1.63
CA LEU A 18 -9.36 -9.37 1.42
C LEU A 18 -8.40 -9.97 2.46
N THR A 19 -8.81 -9.95 3.73
CA THR A 19 -8.03 -10.50 4.85
C THR A 19 -7.89 -12.02 4.76
N GLU A 20 -8.97 -12.74 4.41
CA GLU A 20 -8.97 -14.21 4.28
C GLU A 20 -8.07 -14.69 3.14
N ALA A 21 -7.86 -13.88 2.11
CA ALA A 21 -6.95 -14.19 1.02
C ALA A 21 -5.51 -14.43 1.50
N GLY A 22 -5.10 -13.81 2.62
CA GLY A 22 -3.81 -14.01 3.26
C GLY A 22 -2.63 -13.51 2.42
N GLU A 23 -2.87 -12.58 1.52
CA GLU A 23 -1.87 -11.99 0.63
C GLU A 23 -0.99 -10.97 1.37
N LEU A 24 0.15 -10.65 0.78
CA LEU A 24 1.12 -9.72 1.38
C LEU A 24 1.10 -8.33 0.73
N THR A 25 0.44 -8.19 -0.42
CA THR A 25 0.45 -6.97 -1.24
C THR A 25 -0.45 -5.87 -0.68
N CYS A 26 -0.06 -4.63 -0.94
CA CYS A 26 -0.81 -3.44 -0.53
C CYS A 26 -2.11 -3.25 -1.33
N GLU A 27 -2.16 -3.61 -2.62
CA GLU A 27 -3.31 -3.32 -3.50
C GLU A 27 -4.60 -4.04 -3.12
N ILE A 28 -4.51 -5.12 -2.35
CA ILE A 28 -5.70 -5.79 -1.83
C ILE A 28 -6.11 -5.28 -0.45
N SER A 29 -5.43 -4.29 0.10
CA SER A 29 -5.93 -3.62 1.30
C SER A 29 -7.18 -2.80 0.92
N PHE A 30 -8.19 -2.80 1.79
CA PHE A 30 -9.37 -1.97 1.57
C PHE A 30 -9.01 -0.49 1.45
N ILE A 31 -8.00 -0.06 2.19
CA ILE A 31 -7.53 1.33 2.18
C ILE A 31 -6.98 1.70 0.81
N ASN A 32 -6.12 0.89 0.22
CA ASN A 32 -5.59 1.17 -1.12
C ASN A 32 -6.69 1.18 -2.19
N LEU A 33 -7.64 0.24 -2.14
CA LEU A 33 -8.80 0.25 -3.05
C LEU A 33 -9.58 1.55 -2.94
N LEU A 34 -9.78 2.06 -1.72
CA LEU A 34 -10.54 3.29 -1.46
C LEU A 34 -9.76 4.55 -1.83
N LEU A 35 -8.48 4.63 -1.44
CA LEU A 35 -7.63 5.81 -1.69
C LEU A 35 -7.45 6.09 -3.18
N TRP A 36 -7.22 5.03 -3.95
CA TRP A 36 -6.91 5.12 -5.36
C TRP A 36 -8.14 4.96 -6.27
N GLU A 37 -9.38 4.86 -5.68
CA GLU A 37 -10.61 4.82 -6.47
C GLU A 37 -10.75 5.98 -7.45
N PRO A 38 -10.46 7.24 -7.07
CA PRO A 38 -10.60 8.37 -7.99
C PRO A 38 -9.69 8.30 -9.22
N LEU A 39 -8.54 7.64 -9.10
CA LEU A 39 -7.56 7.51 -10.19
C LEU A 39 -7.80 6.26 -11.02
N TYR A 40 -8.03 5.12 -10.35
CA TYR A 40 -8.10 3.81 -11.00
C TYR A 40 -9.54 3.30 -11.15
N ASN A 41 -10.54 4.08 -10.75
CA ASN A 41 -11.96 3.68 -10.80
C ASN A 41 -12.18 2.26 -10.23
N ASN A 42 -11.64 2.04 -9.02
CA ASN A 42 -11.70 0.74 -8.35
C ASN A 42 -13.16 0.33 -8.09
N CYS A 43 -13.54 -0.82 -8.64
CA CYS A 43 -14.88 -1.37 -8.55
C CYS A 43 -14.85 -2.79 -8.01
N TYR A 44 -15.96 -3.21 -7.42
CA TYR A 44 -16.14 -4.57 -6.96
C TYR A 44 -17.49 -5.17 -7.37
N CYS A 45 -17.53 -6.50 -7.42
CA CYS A 45 -18.77 -7.28 -7.54
C CYS A 45 -18.64 -8.51 -6.64
N ILE A 46 -19.71 -8.86 -5.92
CA ILE A 46 -19.80 -10.12 -5.18
C ILE A 46 -20.90 -10.95 -5.82
N GLU A 47 -20.54 -12.14 -6.33
CA GLU A 47 -21.47 -13.06 -6.96
C GLU A 47 -21.13 -14.48 -6.51
N ASN A 48 -22.13 -15.23 -6.03
CA ASN A 48 -21.97 -16.61 -5.56
C ASN A 48 -20.87 -16.81 -4.51
N GLY A 49 -20.68 -15.85 -3.60
CA GLY A 49 -19.67 -15.91 -2.55
C GLY A 49 -18.23 -15.63 -3.04
N ILE A 50 -18.05 -15.16 -4.26
CA ILE A 50 -16.78 -14.77 -4.83
C ILE A 50 -16.76 -13.25 -4.98
N LEU A 51 -15.69 -12.60 -4.46
CA LEU A 51 -15.42 -11.18 -4.68
C LEU A 51 -14.56 -11.01 -5.93
N TYR A 52 -14.95 -10.11 -6.78
CA TYR A 52 -14.23 -9.67 -7.97
C TYR A 52 -13.87 -8.20 -7.80
N LEU A 53 -12.61 -7.86 -8.02
CA LEU A 53 -12.12 -6.49 -8.07
C LEU A 53 -11.75 -6.15 -9.50
N LYS A 54 -12.05 -4.94 -9.89
CA LYS A 54 -11.76 -4.38 -11.19
C LYS A 54 -11.25 -2.96 -11.05
N SER A 55 -10.23 -2.63 -11.83
CA SER A 55 -9.65 -1.29 -11.90
C SER A 55 -9.36 -0.90 -13.34
N TYR A 56 -9.08 0.38 -13.57
CA TYR A 56 -8.68 0.91 -14.87
C TYR A 56 -7.34 1.62 -14.72
N SER A 57 -6.39 1.25 -15.55
CA SER A 57 -5.11 1.97 -15.69
C SER A 57 -4.91 2.28 -17.17
N ASP A 58 -4.62 3.54 -17.52
CA ASP A 58 -4.43 3.99 -18.91
C ASP A 58 -5.58 3.55 -19.85
N TYR A 59 -6.82 3.61 -19.35
CA TYR A 59 -8.04 3.15 -20.05
C TYR A 59 -8.10 1.63 -20.28
N VAL A 60 -7.20 0.87 -19.69
CA VAL A 60 -7.20 -0.59 -19.75
C VAL A 60 -7.90 -1.15 -18.52
N GLU A 61 -8.93 -1.96 -18.76
CA GLU A 61 -9.66 -2.67 -17.71
C GLU A 61 -8.84 -3.86 -17.23
N THR A 62 -8.58 -3.95 -15.93
CA THR A 62 -7.85 -5.06 -15.31
C THR A 62 -8.65 -5.63 -14.14
N TYR A 63 -8.46 -6.90 -13.87
CA TYR A 63 -9.08 -7.60 -12.75
C TYR A 63 -8.01 -8.17 -11.83
N SER A 64 -8.25 -8.18 -10.52
CA SER A 64 -7.49 -9.05 -9.62
C SER A 64 -7.91 -10.51 -9.80
N LEU A 65 -7.10 -11.44 -9.29
CA LEU A 65 -7.57 -12.82 -9.14
C LEU A 65 -8.83 -12.85 -8.26
N PRO A 66 -9.87 -13.62 -8.66
CA PRO A 66 -11.11 -13.71 -7.88
C PRO A 66 -10.86 -14.18 -6.45
N PHE A 67 -11.45 -13.52 -5.45
CA PHE A 67 -11.36 -13.90 -4.04
C PHE A 67 -12.39 -14.97 -3.73
N GLY A 68 -11.93 -16.20 -3.54
CA GLY A 68 -12.71 -17.41 -3.42
C GLY A 68 -12.18 -18.51 -4.35
N ASP A 69 -13.07 -19.27 -4.99
CA ASP A 69 -12.71 -20.32 -5.96
C ASP A 69 -12.21 -19.68 -7.26
N ILE A 70 -10.90 -19.72 -7.48
CA ILE A 70 -10.24 -19.10 -8.64
C ILE A 70 -10.78 -19.68 -9.96
N LYS A 71 -10.96 -21.01 -10.04
CA LYS A 71 -11.44 -21.66 -11.26
C LYS A 71 -12.82 -21.19 -11.66
N LYS A 72 -13.77 -21.18 -10.70
CA LYS A 72 -15.14 -20.70 -10.95
C LYS A 72 -15.16 -19.21 -11.23
N GLY A 73 -14.37 -18.44 -10.49
CA GLY A 73 -14.28 -17.00 -10.68
C GLY A 73 -13.72 -16.62 -12.05
N MET A 74 -12.65 -17.24 -12.50
CA MET A 74 -12.07 -17.01 -13.83
C MET A 74 -13.03 -17.45 -14.95
N GLN A 75 -13.69 -18.59 -14.78
CA GLN A 75 -14.72 -19.03 -15.73
C GLN A 75 -15.83 -17.97 -15.86
N ARG A 76 -16.28 -17.44 -14.74
CA ARG A 76 -17.34 -16.41 -14.74
C ARG A 76 -16.91 -15.10 -15.39
N LEU A 77 -15.66 -14.65 -15.14
CA LEU A 77 -15.08 -13.48 -15.81
C LEU A 77 -15.02 -13.69 -17.34
N THR A 78 -14.53 -14.84 -17.78
CA THR A 78 -14.45 -15.19 -19.22
C THR A 78 -15.83 -15.20 -19.89
N GLU A 79 -16.87 -15.74 -19.22
CA GLU A 79 -18.25 -15.70 -19.71
C GLU A 79 -18.77 -14.27 -19.89
N CYS A 80 -18.37 -13.35 -19.00
CA CYS A 80 -18.76 -11.94 -19.06
C CYS A 80 -17.98 -11.11 -20.08
N SER A 81 -16.88 -11.66 -20.59
CA SER A 81 -16.02 -11.04 -21.61
C SER A 81 -16.18 -11.71 -22.98
N ASP A 82 -17.39 -12.18 -23.30
CA ASP A 82 -17.74 -12.83 -24.57
C ASP A 82 -16.80 -14.00 -24.96
N GLY A 83 -16.31 -14.72 -23.94
CA GLY A 83 -15.39 -15.86 -24.10
C GLY A 83 -13.90 -15.50 -24.14
N HIS A 84 -13.55 -14.21 -24.08
CA HIS A 84 -12.16 -13.75 -23.94
C HIS A 84 -11.66 -13.82 -22.50
N TYR A 85 -10.38 -14.11 -22.34
CA TYR A 85 -9.73 -14.07 -21.03
C TYR A 85 -9.42 -12.63 -20.63
N PRO A 86 -9.92 -12.15 -19.47
CA PRO A 86 -9.69 -10.78 -19.02
C PRO A 86 -8.21 -10.57 -18.67
N ILE A 87 -7.75 -9.32 -18.71
CA ILE A 87 -6.43 -8.94 -18.22
C ILE A 87 -6.44 -9.07 -16.70
N ILE A 88 -5.50 -9.86 -16.17
CA ILE A 88 -5.37 -10.10 -14.73
C ILE A 88 -4.13 -9.42 -14.20
N TRP A 89 -4.32 -8.61 -13.19
CA TRP A 89 -3.27 -8.15 -12.31
C TRP A 89 -3.13 -9.13 -11.13
N ALA A 90 -1.93 -9.57 -10.84
CA ALA A 90 -1.66 -10.53 -9.78
C ALA A 90 -0.29 -10.31 -9.14
N GLN A 91 -0.14 -10.74 -7.89
CA GLN A 91 1.14 -10.81 -7.18
C GLN A 91 1.57 -12.27 -6.99
N ALA A 92 2.88 -12.47 -6.79
CA ALA A 92 3.43 -13.78 -6.46
C ALA A 92 2.82 -14.31 -5.15
N GLY A 93 2.49 -15.59 -5.12
CA GLY A 93 1.91 -16.25 -3.95
C GLY A 93 1.08 -17.46 -4.33
N ARG A 94 0.48 -18.10 -3.32
CA ARG A 94 -0.27 -19.36 -3.49
C ARG A 94 -1.40 -19.23 -4.51
N ARG A 95 -2.15 -18.12 -4.48
CA ARG A 95 -3.28 -17.90 -5.41
C ARG A 95 -2.79 -17.73 -6.85
N PHE A 96 -1.67 -17.03 -7.05
CA PHE A 96 -1.05 -16.90 -8.36
C PHE A 96 -0.50 -18.22 -8.89
N ASP A 97 0.07 -19.07 -8.02
CA ASP A 97 0.54 -20.40 -8.41
C ASP A 97 -0.63 -21.31 -8.82
N GLU A 98 -1.76 -21.24 -8.11
CA GLU A 98 -3.00 -21.92 -8.50
C GLU A 98 -3.51 -21.40 -9.87
N PHE A 99 -3.57 -20.09 -10.06
CA PHE A 99 -3.95 -19.48 -11.34
C PHE A 99 -3.04 -19.96 -12.49
N LYS A 100 -1.72 -19.93 -12.29
CA LYS A 100 -0.76 -20.43 -13.30
C LYS A 100 -0.98 -21.89 -13.63
N SER A 101 -1.27 -22.72 -12.63
CA SER A 101 -1.54 -24.14 -12.86
C SER A 101 -2.80 -24.38 -13.70
N LEU A 102 -3.82 -23.54 -13.57
CA LEU A 102 -5.10 -23.65 -14.26
C LEU A 102 -5.12 -22.99 -15.63
N TYR A 103 -4.42 -21.86 -15.76
CA TYR A 103 -4.57 -20.94 -16.90
C TYR A 103 -3.23 -20.49 -17.53
N GLY A 104 -2.08 -20.89 -17.01
CA GLY A 104 -0.78 -20.42 -17.48
C GLY A 104 -0.52 -20.64 -18.99
N ASP A 105 -1.12 -21.67 -19.57
CA ASP A 105 -1.03 -21.93 -21.01
C ASP A 105 -1.85 -20.93 -21.85
N ARG A 106 -2.82 -20.25 -21.24
CA ARG A 106 -3.71 -19.27 -21.89
C ARG A 106 -3.22 -17.84 -21.79
N TYR A 107 -2.31 -17.56 -20.85
CA TYR A 107 -1.86 -16.21 -20.56
C TYR A 107 -0.37 -16.01 -20.88
N GLU A 108 -0.07 -14.87 -21.46
CA GLU A 108 1.25 -14.26 -21.39
C GLU A 108 1.38 -13.55 -20.05
N ILE A 109 2.44 -13.85 -19.30
CA ILE A 109 2.67 -13.33 -17.95
C ILE A 109 3.89 -12.43 -17.98
N THR A 110 3.65 -11.13 -17.78
CA THR A 110 4.69 -10.09 -17.79
C THR A 110 4.92 -9.56 -16.39
N GLU A 111 6.17 -9.52 -15.99
CA GLU A 111 6.56 -8.98 -14.67
C GLU A 111 6.55 -7.45 -14.67
N SER A 112 5.91 -6.85 -13.66
CA SER A 112 5.85 -5.39 -13.46
C SER A 112 6.78 -4.96 -12.33
N ARG A 113 8.09 -4.86 -12.61
CA ARG A 113 9.12 -4.60 -11.58
C ARG A 113 8.91 -3.30 -10.81
N ASN A 114 8.34 -2.28 -11.41
CA ASN A 114 8.13 -0.98 -10.78
C ASN A 114 7.05 -1.00 -9.70
N GLU A 115 6.18 -2.00 -9.75
CA GLU A 115 5.07 -2.20 -8.82
C GLU A 115 5.40 -3.20 -7.68
N PHE A 116 6.62 -3.74 -7.61
CA PHE A 116 6.99 -4.69 -6.55
C PHE A 116 6.91 -4.08 -5.17
N ASP A 117 6.17 -4.73 -4.26
CA ASP A 117 6.15 -4.31 -2.86
C ASP A 117 7.44 -4.64 -2.13
N TYR A 118 7.82 -3.72 -1.27
CA TYR A 118 8.95 -3.83 -0.36
C TYR A 118 8.46 -4.26 1.03
N ILE A 119 8.66 -5.52 1.35
CA ILE A 119 8.20 -6.12 2.60
C ILE A 119 9.38 -6.38 3.53
N TYR A 120 9.28 -5.90 4.75
CA TYR A 120 10.36 -5.93 5.73
C TYR A 120 9.95 -6.75 6.94
N ASN A 121 10.94 -7.43 7.57
CA ASN A 121 10.75 -7.95 8.91
C ASN A 121 10.53 -6.80 9.88
N THR A 122 9.45 -6.84 10.64
CA THR A 122 9.13 -5.80 11.63
C THR A 122 10.24 -5.62 12.65
N CYS A 123 10.82 -6.71 13.14
CA CYS A 123 11.93 -6.66 14.09
C CYS A 123 13.17 -5.93 13.54
N ASP A 124 13.42 -6.03 12.23
CA ASP A 124 14.55 -5.34 11.59
C ASP A 124 14.33 -3.82 11.57
N LEU A 125 13.12 -3.36 11.24
CA LEU A 125 12.78 -1.93 11.23
C LEU A 125 12.74 -1.33 12.64
N ILE A 126 12.26 -2.09 13.63
CA ILE A 126 12.26 -1.67 15.04
C ILE A 126 13.67 -1.50 15.57
N ASN A 127 14.52 -2.52 15.41
CA ASN A 127 15.82 -2.57 16.09
C ASN A 127 16.93 -1.89 15.29
N LEU A 128 16.83 -1.87 13.96
CA LEU A 128 17.88 -1.39 13.05
C LEU A 128 19.27 -1.96 13.40
N SER A 129 19.32 -3.26 13.76
CA SER A 129 20.51 -3.91 14.31
C SER A 129 21.52 -4.28 13.23
N GLY A 130 22.79 -4.37 13.63
CA GLY A 130 23.89 -4.82 12.78
C GLY A 130 24.47 -3.74 11.87
N LYS A 131 25.49 -4.14 11.09
CA LYS A 131 26.27 -3.24 10.24
C LYS A 131 25.42 -2.68 9.08
N LYS A 132 24.49 -3.48 8.55
CA LYS A 132 23.64 -3.09 7.42
C LYS A 132 22.78 -1.84 7.69
N TYR A 133 22.40 -1.59 8.95
CA TYR A 133 21.57 -0.45 9.36
C TYR A 133 22.37 0.70 10.00
N HIS A 134 23.72 0.68 9.91
CA HIS A 134 24.53 1.72 10.54
C HIS A 134 24.15 3.14 10.06
N SER A 135 23.92 3.32 8.75
CA SER A 135 23.51 4.63 8.21
C SER A 135 22.16 5.08 8.76
N LYS A 136 21.20 4.17 8.95
CA LYS A 136 19.87 4.49 9.51
C LYS A 136 19.99 4.98 10.96
N ARG A 137 20.79 4.30 11.79
CA ARG A 137 21.07 4.76 13.16
C ARG A 137 21.78 6.11 13.17
N ASN A 138 22.68 6.37 12.21
CA ASN A 138 23.33 7.67 12.09
C ASN A 138 22.33 8.78 11.74
N HIS A 139 21.33 8.52 10.85
CA HIS A 139 20.29 9.49 10.56
C HIS A 139 19.47 9.83 11.82
N ILE A 140 19.06 8.82 12.59
CA ILE A 140 18.33 9.05 13.86
C ILE A 140 19.21 9.84 14.84
N SER A 141 20.49 9.46 15.00
CA SER A 141 21.41 10.18 15.88
C SER A 141 21.65 11.63 15.44
N ALA A 142 21.74 11.88 14.14
CA ALA A 142 21.90 13.23 13.60
C ALA A 142 20.65 14.07 13.88
N PHE A 143 19.47 13.54 13.62
CA PHE A 143 18.19 14.19 13.92
C PHE A 143 18.09 14.56 15.40
N SER A 144 18.35 13.60 16.30
CA SER A 144 18.30 13.81 17.75
C SER A 144 19.34 14.79 18.30
N LYS A 145 20.44 15.05 17.57
CA LYS A 145 21.41 16.08 17.94
C LYS A 145 21.02 17.48 17.47
N GLN A 146 20.26 17.53 16.38
CA GLN A 146 19.87 18.79 15.73
C GLN A 146 18.58 19.36 16.29
N PHE A 147 17.62 18.50 16.67
CA PHE A 147 16.28 18.89 17.07
C PHE A 147 15.94 18.34 18.46
N ASP A 148 15.22 19.14 19.24
CA ASP A 148 14.44 18.65 20.38
C ASP A 148 13.12 18.11 19.84
N TRP A 149 12.92 16.79 19.94
CA TRP A 149 11.81 16.11 19.29
C TRP A 149 11.22 15.02 20.17
N HIS A 150 9.97 14.69 19.89
CA HIS A 150 9.30 13.52 20.43
C HIS A 150 8.33 12.90 19.41
N TYR A 151 7.95 11.68 19.67
CA TYR A 151 6.95 10.95 18.90
C TYR A 151 5.60 11.00 19.59
N GLU A 152 4.54 11.19 18.81
CA GLU A 152 3.15 11.07 19.26
C GLU A 152 2.38 10.11 18.35
N ASP A 153 1.48 9.29 18.93
CA ASP A 153 0.45 8.64 18.15
C ASP A 153 -0.56 9.70 17.68
N ILE A 154 -1.09 9.54 16.47
CA ILE A 154 -2.09 10.49 15.95
C ILE A 154 -3.43 10.21 16.65
N THR A 155 -3.99 11.26 17.20
CA THR A 155 -5.28 11.26 17.93
C THR A 155 -6.08 12.50 17.55
N SER A 156 -7.32 12.62 18.05
CA SER A 156 -8.13 13.83 17.88
C SER A 156 -7.42 15.12 18.36
N ASP A 157 -6.49 15.01 19.30
CA ASP A 157 -5.85 16.18 19.92
C ASP A 157 -4.75 16.79 19.05
N ASN A 158 -4.13 15.99 18.16
CA ASN A 158 -3.01 16.43 17.32
C ASN A 158 -3.26 16.28 15.81
N ILE A 159 -4.43 15.78 15.41
CA ILE A 159 -4.77 15.53 13.99
C ILE A 159 -4.66 16.80 13.13
N ASP A 160 -5.02 17.96 13.65
CA ASP A 160 -4.92 19.24 12.92
C ASP A 160 -3.47 19.63 12.66
N ALA A 161 -2.55 19.34 13.60
CA ALA A 161 -1.12 19.57 13.39
C ALA A 161 -0.56 18.63 12.29
N VAL A 162 -1.07 17.40 12.23
CA VAL A 162 -0.68 16.43 11.18
C VAL A 162 -1.23 16.85 9.82
N LYS A 163 -2.49 17.29 9.74
CA LYS A 163 -3.07 17.84 8.48
C LYS A 163 -2.26 19.02 7.98
N LYS A 164 -1.86 19.91 8.87
CA LYS A 164 -1.00 21.03 8.52
C LYS A 164 0.38 20.58 8.01
N CYS A 165 0.97 19.56 8.61
CA CYS A 165 2.22 18.96 8.12
C CYS A 165 2.05 18.40 6.69
N ALA A 166 0.94 17.72 6.43
CA ALA A 166 0.60 17.19 5.11
C ALA A 166 0.43 18.34 4.08
N GLU A 167 -0.27 19.41 4.42
CA GLU A 167 -0.43 20.60 3.56
C GLU A 167 0.92 21.26 3.22
N ILE A 168 1.81 21.37 4.19
CA ILE A 168 3.16 21.91 3.99
C ILE A 168 3.93 20.99 3.03
N TRP A 169 3.93 19.67 3.28
CA TRP A 169 4.61 18.71 2.42
C TRP A 169 4.06 18.77 0.99
N TYR A 170 2.75 18.80 0.84
CA TYR A 170 2.09 18.94 -0.46
C TYR A 170 2.52 20.21 -1.18
N SER A 171 2.51 21.37 -0.49
CA SER A 171 2.92 22.64 -1.09
C SER A 171 4.37 22.68 -1.55
N GLN A 172 5.27 21.98 -0.84
CA GLN A 172 6.69 21.84 -1.19
C GLN A 172 6.91 20.93 -2.42
N ASN A 173 5.98 20.02 -2.70
CA ASN A 173 6.07 19.07 -3.80
C ASN A 173 5.12 19.37 -4.97
N SER A 174 4.28 20.38 -4.86
CA SER A 174 3.22 20.73 -5.82
C SER A 174 3.69 21.40 -7.11
N ALA A 175 5.00 21.53 -7.35
CA ALA A 175 5.53 22.02 -8.62
C ALA A 175 5.15 21.11 -9.81
N HIS A 176 4.67 19.90 -9.54
CA HIS A 176 4.07 18.98 -10.49
C HIS A 176 2.55 18.96 -10.26
N THR A 177 1.76 19.41 -11.23
CA THR A 177 0.28 19.36 -11.22
C THR A 177 -0.19 17.92 -11.47
N ASP A 178 0.26 16.98 -10.65
CA ASP A 178 0.04 15.58 -10.84
C ASP A 178 -1.28 15.16 -10.19
N GLU A 179 -2.15 14.46 -10.94
CA GLU A 179 -3.41 13.92 -10.44
C GLU A 179 -3.17 12.89 -9.31
N GLU A 180 -2.06 12.14 -9.39
CA GLU A 180 -1.66 11.19 -8.35
C GLU A 180 -1.41 11.91 -7.02
N LEU A 181 -0.65 13.02 -7.03
CA LEU A 181 -0.35 13.78 -5.83
C LEU A 181 -1.61 14.41 -5.20
N LYS A 182 -2.56 14.87 -6.02
CA LYS A 182 -3.85 15.36 -5.55
C LYS A 182 -4.69 14.24 -4.93
N THR A 183 -4.72 13.10 -5.58
CA THR A 183 -5.44 11.91 -5.10
C THR A 183 -4.83 11.43 -3.78
N GLU A 184 -3.50 11.37 -3.68
CA GLU A 184 -2.81 11.03 -2.44
C GLU A 184 -3.17 12.00 -1.30
N MET A 185 -3.15 13.31 -1.55
CA MET A 185 -3.51 14.31 -0.54
C MET A 185 -4.97 14.20 -0.10
N HIS A 186 -5.88 13.95 -1.04
CA HIS A 186 -7.28 13.64 -0.71
C HIS A 186 -7.37 12.40 0.18
N GLY A 187 -6.63 11.35 -0.18
CA GLY A 187 -6.53 10.10 0.58
C GLY A 187 -5.99 10.29 1.99
N VAL A 188 -4.96 11.13 2.17
CA VAL A 188 -4.42 11.48 3.50
C VAL A 188 -5.52 12.07 4.38
N ASN A 189 -6.29 13.04 3.87
CA ASN A 189 -7.38 13.65 4.64
C ASN A 189 -8.50 12.63 4.93
N LEU A 190 -8.86 11.80 3.96
CA LEU A 190 -9.86 10.74 4.14
C LEU A 190 -9.45 9.77 5.25
N MET A 191 -8.18 9.36 5.28
CA MET A 191 -7.64 8.49 6.31
C MET A 191 -7.68 9.15 7.69
N LEU A 192 -7.18 10.38 7.80
CA LEU A 192 -7.16 11.13 9.05
C LEU A 192 -8.57 11.36 9.61
N ASP A 193 -9.56 11.64 8.75
CA ASP A 193 -10.95 11.86 9.15
C ASP A 193 -11.69 10.57 9.56
N ASN A 194 -11.15 9.39 9.21
CA ASN A 194 -11.83 8.11 9.41
C ASN A 194 -10.94 7.04 10.09
N MET A 195 -9.94 7.45 10.87
CA MET A 195 -8.93 6.53 11.44
C MET A 195 -9.55 5.35 12.17
N GLU A 196 -10.48 5.60 13.08
CA GLU A 196 -11.15 4.55 13.87
C GLU A 196 -11.98 3.62 12.98
N LYS A 197 -12.80 4.19 12.09
CA LYS A 197 -13.68 3.42 11.20
C LYS A 197 -12.92 2.51 10.24
N LEU A 198 -11.73 2.95 9.81
CA LEU A 198 -10.90 2.26 8.84
C LEU A 198 -9.81 1.37 9.48
N ASP A 199 -9.70 1.35 10.82
CA ASP A 199 -8.63 0.68 11.57
C ASP A 199 -7.23 1.20 11.18
N ILE A 200 -7.12 2.51 11.01
CA ILE A 200 -5.87 3.19 10.69
C ILE A 200 -5.18 3.61 11.98
N LYS A 201 -3.89 3.30 12.08
CA LYS A 201 -3.01 3.92 13.06
C LYS A 201 -2.09 4.90 12.37
N GLY A 202 -1.75 5.94 13.08
CA GLY A 202 -0.80 6.92 12.61
C GLY A 202 0.14 7.39 13.72
N GLY A 203 1.28 7.92 13.31
CA GLY A 203 2.26 8.51 14.19
C GLY A 203 2.83 9.80 13.61
N ALA A 204 3.28 10.69 14.47
CA ALA A 204 3.90 11.95 14.10
C ALA A 204 5.20 12.18 14.87
N ILE A 205 6.15 12.85 14.24
CA ILE A 205 7.34 13.41 14.90
C ILE A 205 7.06 14.90 15.09
N ILE A 206 7.11 15.30 16.33
CA ILE A 206 6.99 16.70 16.73
C ILE A 206 8.39 17.23 16.99
N ALA A 207 8.75 18.30 16.31
CA ALA A 207 9.99 19.06 16.53
C ALA A 207 9.69 20.55 16.33
N ASP A 208 10.39 21.42 17.05
CA ASP A 208 10.17 22.88 16.98
C ASP A 208 8.69 23.26 17.18
N ASN A 209 7.97 22.55 18.08
CA ASN A 209 6.53 22.71 18.38
C ASN A 209 5.58 22.51 17.18
N LYS A 210 5.96 21.72 16.21
CA LYS A 210 5.10 21.39 15.05
C LYS A 210 5.31 19.94 14.62
N ALA A 211 4.32 19.34 13.97
CA ALA A 211 4.51 18.08 13.28
C ALA A 211 5.42 18.29 12.06
N VAL A 212 6.53 17.54 12.00
CA VAL A 212 7.53 17.64 10.92
C VAL A 212 7.59 16.39 10.06
N ALA A 213 7.09 15.29 10.56
CA ALA A 213 6.89 14.05 9.81
C ALA A 213 5.67 13.29 10.36
N PHE A 214 5.02 12.53 9.51
CA PHE A 214 3.93 11.65 9.92
C PHE A 214 3.88 10.38 9.07
N THR A 215 3.19 9.37 9.58
CA THR A 215 2.90 8.13 8.89
C THR A 215 1.49 7.67 9.19
N LEU A 216 0.86 7.00 8.21
CA LEU A 216 -0.45 6.37 8.33
C LEU A 216 -0.38 4.98 7.74
N GLY A 217 -1.01 4.02 8.39
CA GLY A 217 -1.07 2.66 7.88
C GLY A 217 -2.24 1.87 8.46
N SER A 218 -2.47 0.68 7.91
CA SER A 218 -3.52 -0.23 8.33
C SER A 218 -3.12 -1.70 8.20
N PRO A 219 -3.80 -2.62 8.89
CA PRO A 219 -3.55 -4.05 8.68
C PRO A 219 -3.99 -4.50 7.28
N VAL A 220 -3.15 -5.24 6.57
CA VAL A 220 -3.55 -6.05 5.41
C VAL A 220 -4.18 -7.36 5.89
N ASN A 221 -3.54 -7.98 6.86
CA ASN A 221 -4.01 -9.19 7.55
C ASN A 221 -3.31 -9.31 8.91
N ASN A 222 -3.50 -10.44 9.60
CA ASN A 222 -2.93 -10.67 10.94
C ASN A 222 -1.38 -10.73 10.97
N SER A 223 -0.71 -10.80 9.83
CA SER A 223 0.74 -10.94 9.72
C SER A 223 1.43 -9.73 9.11
N VAL A 224 0.70 -8.94 8.33
CA VAL A 224 1.24 -7.83 7.54
C VAL A 224 0.53 -6.55 7.87
N TYR A 225 1.29 -5.51 8.16
CA TYR A 225 0.83 -4.15 8.30
C TYR A 225 1.36 -3.31 7.14
N ASP A 226 0.51 -2.52 6.52
CA ASP A 226 0.86 -1.67 5.39
C ASP A 226 1.04 -0.21 5.81
N ILE A 227 2.11 0.40 5.35
CA ILE A 227 2.38 1.84 5.50
C ILE A 227 1.98 2.54 4.21
N HIS A 228 0.78 3.09 4.19
CA HIS A 228 0.24 3.79 3.03
C HIS A 228 0.89 5.15 2.81
N ILE A 229 1.16 5.87 3.91
CA ILE A 229 1.73 7.22 3.88
C ILE A 229 2.88 7.33 4.86
N GLU A 230 4.00 7.87 4.38
CA GLU A 230 5.12 8.30 5.22
C GLU A 230 5.71 9.57 4.61
N LYS A 231 5.57 10.69 5.30
CA LYS A 231 5.96 12.02 4.80
C LYS A 231 6.79 12.76 5.84
N ALA A 232 7.76 13.56 5.37
CA ALA A 232 8.50 14.53 6.19
C ALA A 232 8.66 15.82 5.40
N ILE A 233 8.49 16.96 6.04
CA ILE A 233 8.61 18.27 5.40
C ILE A 233 10.09 18.63 5.14
N GLU A 234 10.31 19.53 4.19
CA GLU A 234 11.65 20.01 3.81
C GLU A 234 12.39 20.59 5.02
N GLY A 235 13.69 20.31 5.11
CA GLY A 235 14.55 20.65 6.26
C GLY A 235 14.55 19.61 7.38
N TYR A 236 13.68 18.59 7.28
CA TYR A 236 13.59 17.49 8.26
C TYR A 236 13.68 16.10 7.59
N GLU A 237 14.42 15.97 6.50
CA GLU A 237 14.46 14.74 5.68
C GLU A 237 14.91 13.50 6.46
N THR A 238 15.76 13.69 7.47
CA THR A 238 16.17 12.57 8.35
C THR A 238 15.05 12.06 9.24
N ALA A 239 13.95 12.84 9.40
CA ALA A 239 12.77 12.41 10.13
C ALA A 239 12.05 11.21 9.48
N TYR A 240 12.20 10.97 8.17
CA TYR A 240 11.72 9.73 7.54
C TYR A 240 12.26 8.48 8.26
N THR A 241 13.53 8.47 8.64
CA THR A 241 14.09 7.31 9.36
C THR A 241 13.60 7.24 10.80
N VAL A 242 13.38 8.39 11.42
CA VAL A 242 12.88 8.47 12.80
C VAL A 242 11.44 7.97 12.89
N ILE A 243 10.56 8.52 12.05
CA ILE A 243 9.12 8.15 12.06
C ILE A 243 8.93 6.67 11.74
N ASN A 244 9.63 6.15 10.74
CA ASN A 244 9.58 4.73 10.38
C ASN A 244 9.90 3.83 11.57
N ARG A 245 11.02 4.08 12.25
CA ARG A 245 11.48 3.28 13.39
C ARG A 245 10.57 3.45 14.61
N GLU A 246 10.17 4.68 14.95
CA GLU A 246 9.35 4.95 16.14
C GLU A 246 7.94 4.36 15.98
N PHE A 247 7.31 4.54 14.83
CA PHE A 247 5.99 3.98 14.55
C PHE A 247 6.03 2.45 14.58
N ALA A 248 7.00 1.83 13.93
CA ALA A 248 7.15 0.38 13.96
C ALA A 248 7.34 -0.15 15.39
N ALA A 249 8.19 0.51 16.19
CA ALA A 249 8.47 0.07 17.55
C ALA A 249 7.27 0.19 18.50
N ARG A 250 6.44 1.21 18.32
CA ARG A 250 5.31 1.48 19.22
C ARG A 250 4.04 0.74 18.82
N ASN A 251 3.82 0.56 17.52
CA ASN A 251 2.52 0.12 17.01
C ASN A 251 2.53 -1.25 16.32
N LEU A 252 3.67 -1.72 15.80
CA LEU A 252 3.68 -2.82 14.86
C LEU A 252 4.37 -4.10 15.34
N SER A 253 4.77 -4.17 16.61
CA SER A 253 5.50 -5.33 17.17
C SER A 253 4.75 -6.66 17.11
N SER A 254 3.42 -6.65 16.96
CA SER A 254 2.58 -7.84 16.81
C SER A 254 2.53 -8.38 15.37
N TYR A 255 2.93 -7.59 14.38
CA TYR A 255 2.96 -8.01 12.98
C TYR A 255 4.33 -8.61 12.64
N LYS A 256 4.33 -9.63 11.82
CA LYS A 256 5.56 -10.25 11.32
C LYS A 256 6.25 -9.37 10.30
N TYR A 257 5.47 -8.77 9.42
CA TYR A 257 5.94 -7.99 8.31
C TYR A 257 5.33 -6.59 8.26
N ILE A 258 6.11 -5.65 7.73
CA ILE A 258 5.66 -4.32 7.33
C ILE A 258 5.83 -4.23 5.81
N ASN A 259 4.71 -4.00 5.09
CA ASN A 259 4.74 -3.61 3.70
C ASN A 259 4.91 -2.08 3.64
N ARG A 260 5.75 -1.58 2.75
CA ARG A 260 5.96 -0.15 2.49
C ARG A 260 5.75 0.17 1.01
N GLU A 261 4.88 -0.60 0.38
CA GLU A 261 4.45 -0.45 -0.99
C GLU A 261 5.62 -0.45 -2.02
N ASP A 262 5.36 -0.06 -3.25
CA ASP A 262 6.29 -0.10 -4.36
C ASP A 262 7.19 1.14 -4.50
N ASP A 263 7.99 1.21 -5.54
CA ASP A 263 8.91 2.31 -5.83
C ASP A 263 8.50 3.18 -7.04
N LEU A 264 7.36 2.90 -7.66
CA LEU A 264 6.82 3.61 -8.83
C LEU A 264 7.83 3.77 -9.98
N GLY A 265 8.89 2.94 -10.02
CA GLY A 265 9.99 3.09 -10.96
C GLY A 265 10.94 4.26 -10.67
N LEU A 266 10.75 4.99 -9.57
CA LEU A 266 11.57 6.13 -9.18
C LEU A 266 12.88 5.67 -8.55
N GLU A 267 14.02 5.94 -9.20
CA GLU A 267 15.35 5.46 -8.76
C GLU A 267 15.69 5.88 -7.33
N GLY A 268 15.38 7.12 -6.94
CA GLY A 268 15.61 7.63 -5.59
C GLY A 268 14.82 6.88 -4.53
N LEU A 269 13.52 6.61 -4.79
CA LEU A 269 12.64 5.86 -3.91
C LEU A 269 13.08 4.40 -3.83
N ARG A 270 13.39 3.77 -4.97
CA ARG A 270 13.97 2.43 -5.05
C ARG A 270 15.22 2.27 -4.19
N LYS A 271 16.17 3.18 -4.34
CA LYS A 271 17.41 3.18 -3.55
C LYS A 271 17.11 3.35 -2.05
N SER A 272 16.19 4.23 -1.70
CA SER A 272 15.76 4.43 -0.32
C SER A 272 15.16 3.16 0.26
N LYS A 273 14.20 2.52 -0.42
CA LYS A 273 13.52 1.30 0.02
C LYS A 273 14.51 0.13 0.13
N LEU A 274 15.36 -0.10 -0.87
CA LEU A 274 16.41 -1.15 -0.83
C LEU A 274 17.41 -0.95 0.33
N SER A 275 17.67 0.29 0.73
CA SER A 275 18.60 0.59 1.84
C SER A 275 18.11 0.13 3.21
N TYR A 276 16.84 -0.30 3.32
CA TYR A 276 16.28 -0.93 4.51
C TYR A 276 16.31 -2.46 4.44
N HIS A 277 16.89 -3.05 3.39
CA HIS A 277 17.09 -4.49 3.21
C HIS A 277 15.78 -5.28 3.36
N PRO A 278 14.85 -5.13 2.40
CA PRO A 278 13.57 -5.84 2.44
C PRO A 278 13.81 -7.36 2.52
N GLU A 279 12.99 -8.04 3.31
CA GLU A 279 12.98 -9.50 3.41
C GLU A 279 12.40 -10.12 2.14
N ILE A 280 11.36 -9.46 1.57
CA ILE A 280 10.70 -9.89 0.35
C ILE A 280 10.58 -8.68 -0.58
N LEU A 281 11.00 -8.83 -1.82
CA LEU A 281 10.54 -8.03 -2.95
C LEU A 281 9.43 -8.85 -3.59
N LEU A 282 8.18 -8.45 -3.38
CA LEU A 282 7.02 -9.21 -3.83
C LEU A 282 6.75 -8.95 -5.31
N PRO A 283 6.97 -9.93 -6.20
CA PRO A 283 6.74 -9.74 -7.61
C PRO A 283 5.27 -9.54 -7.93
N LYS A 284 4.99 -8.65 -8.88
CA LYS A 284 3.67 -8.40 -9.45
C LYS A 284 3.70 -8.61 -10.96
N TYR A 285 2.56 -9.00 -11.50
CA TYR A 285 2.42 -9.47 -12.86
C TYR A 285 1.17 -8.93 -13.53
N ILE A 286 1.29 -8.59 -14.80
CA ILE A 286 0.16 -8.40 -15.70
C ILE A 286 0.06 -9.65 -16.59
N CYS A 287 -1.11 -10.26 -16.60
CA CYS A 287 -1.39 -11.45 -17.37
C CYS A 287 -2.41 -11.11 -18.46
N THR A 288 -2.02 -11.26 -19.71
CA THR A 288 -2.85 -10.99 -20.90
C THR A 288 -3.11 -12.27 -21.67
N GLU A 289 -4.29 -12.37 -22.31
CA GLU A 289 -4.63 -13.51 -23.14
C GLU A 289 -3.60 -13.68 -24.25
N LYS A 290 -3.09 -14.91 -24.43
CA LYS A 290 -2.23 -15.22 -25.57
C LYS A 290 -3.05 -15.15 -26.87
N GLU A 291 -2.53 -14.45 -27.86
CA GLU A 291 -3.10 -14.52 -29.20
C GLU A 291 -3.04 -15.99 -29.71
N ASN A 292 -4.18 -16.49 -30.15
CA ASN A 292 -4.22 -17.80 -30.82
C ASN A 292 -3.42 -17.67 -32.13
N ILE A 293 -2.24 -18.31 -32.17
CA ILE A 293 -1.43 -18.46 -33.42
C ILE A 293 -2.10 -19.44 -34.35
#